data_9e889f266b76369340c608e443dc8016
#
_entry.id   9e889f266b76369340c608e443dc8016
#
_cell.length_a   1.000
_cell.length_b   1.000
_cell.length_c   1.000
_cell.angle_alpha   90.00
_cell.angle_beta   90.00
_cell.angle_gamma   90.00
#
_symmetry.space_group_name_H-M   'P 1'
#
loop_
_entity.id
_entity.type
_entity.pdbx_description
1 polymer ?
#
loop_
_entity_poly.entity_id
_entity_poly.type
_entity_poly.pdbx_seq_one_letter_code
_entity_poly.pdbx_strand_id
1 'polypeptide(L)'
;QHPMFAKKIDEQVVTALDMKPYALQVWNLLNTPFQLSEEYESWLTIRPSGVQMTPLKAQKNNIVSTIGLNVISETSVGKKPVTSLNTASSQVPNLTLVKDVPSTFSVETVADISYSYASELANKSFQFQKIDFLNGKKSVVVDEIIVMHEADMMILSTKLSGDVKGTVIIEGRPYYDSLAQRLALKDVVFQLKTKNLFQKSASWLFNGKIETMIEKDYGIPVGDMIKLANTSLLSTLNQSPYPGVIMKG
;
A
#
# COMPACT_ATOMS: atom_id res chain seq x y z
N GLN A 1 18.87 45.20 37.62
CA GLN A 1 18.91 43.73 37.96
C GLN A 1 17.88 42.90 37.15
N HIS A 2 16.81 43.52 36.61
CA HIS A 2 15.74 42.83 35.88
C HIS A 2 16.14 42.24 34.49
N PRO A 3 16.97 42.89 33.65
CA PRO A 3 17.22 42.38 32.29
C PRO A 3 18.03 41.09 32.27
N MET A 4 18.90 40.90 33.26
CA MET A 4 19.79 39.73 33.33
C MET A 4 19.04 38.46 33.78
N PHE A 5 18.03 38.61 34.64
CA PHE A 5 17.16 37.52 35.04
C PHE A 5 16.20 37.11 33.92
N ALA A 6 15.63 38.09 33.21
CA ALA A 6 14.76 37.85 32.08
C ALA A 6 15.53 37.07 30.96
N LYS A 7 16.74 37.51 30.64
CA LYS A 7 17.57 36.82 29.65
C LYS A 7 17.93 35.38 30.07
N LYS A 8 18.21 35.15 31.34
CA LYS A 8 18.52 33.82 31.88
C LYS A 8 17.30 32.90 31.91
N ILE A 9 16.12 33.44 32.15
CA ILE A 9 14.85 32.73 32.08
C ILE A 9 14.55 32.41 30.63
N ASP A 10 14.70 33.34 29.69
CA ASP A 10 14.49 33.11 28.27
C ASP A 10 15.44 32.04 27.73
N GLU A 11 16.74 32.07 28.08
CA GLU A 11 17.70 31.06 27.72
C GLU A 11 17.35 29.68 28.28
N GLN A 12 16.90 29.59 29.54
CA GLN A 12 16.46 28.32 30.13
C GLN A 12 15.18 27.80 29.53
N VAL A 13 14.24 28.67 29.19
CA VAL A 13 12.98 28.31 28.52
C VAL A 13 13.25 27.84 27.11
N VAL A 14 14.12 28.51 26.35
CA VAL A 14 14.52 28.08 25.02
C VAL A 14 15.21 26.71 25.05
N THR A 15 16.10 26.48 26.03
CA THR A 15 16.79 25.20 26.18
C THR A 15 15.86 24.09 26.63
N ALA A 16 14.92 24.39 27.54
CA ALA A 16 13.94 23.43 28.03
C ALA A 16 12.85 23.08 26.98
N LEU A 17 12.63 23.99 26.03
CA LEU A 17 11.68 23.81 24.92
C LEU A 17 12.38 23.47 23.61
N ASP A 18 13.66 23.05 23.64
CA ASP A 18 14.33 22.58 22.42
C ASP A 18 13.67 21.30 21.93
N MET A 19 12.69 21.47 21.05
CA MET A 19 11.94 20.38 20.41
C MET A 19 12.72 19.75 19.23
N LYS A 20 13.88 20.31 18.87
CA LYS A 20 14.63 19.86 17.70
C LYS A 20 15.09 18.39 17.77
N PRO A 21 15.61 17.88 18.89
CA PRO A 21 15.97 16.47 19.00
C PRO A 21 14.76 15.54 18.81
N TYR A 22 13.62 15.94 19.34
CA TYR A 22 12.35 15.19 19.24
C TYR A 22 11.81 15.20 17.83
N ALA A 23 11.85 16.36 17.18
CA ALA A 23 11.47 16.48 15.78
C ALA A 23 12.35 15.62 14.88
N LEU A 24 13.67 15.58 15.11
CA LEU A 24 14.62 14.72 14.39
C LEU A 24 14.31 13.24 14.57
N GLN A 25 13.96 12.82 15.77
CA GLN A 25 13.64 11.41 16.02
C GLN A 25 12.34 10.99 15.31
N VAL A 26 11.30 11.79 15.40
CA VAL A 26 10.04 11.54 14.65
C VAL A 26 10.31 11.57 13.15
N TRP A 27 11.12 12.51 12.69
CA TRP A 27 11.53 12.62 11.30
C TRP A 27 12.23 11.35 10.80
N ASN A 28 13.20 10.85 11.57
CA ASN A 28 13.92 9.63 11.23
C ASN A 28 13.00 8.40 11.26
N LEU A 29 12.08 8.33 12.21
CA LEU A 29 11.09 7.26 12.28
C LEU A 29 10.19 7.26 11.04
N LEU A 30 9.68 8.41 10.63
CA LEU A 30 8.82 8.55 9.45
C LEU A 30 9.55 8.20 8.14
N ASN A 31 10.84 8.46 8.06
CA ASN A 31 11.67 8.09 6.89
C ASN A 31 12.06 6.60 6.85
N THR A 32 11.68 5.81 7.84
CA THR A 32 11.95 4.37 7.88
C THR A 32 10.77 3.63 7.23
N PRO A 33 11.01 2.71 6.28
CA PRO A 33 9.93 1.91 5.69
C PRO A 33 9.20 1.09 6.74
N PHE A 34 7.88 1.21 6.77
CA PHE A 34 6.98 0.45 7.64
C PHE A 34 6.51 -0.80 6.92
N GLN A 35 6.60 -1.94 7.58
CA GLN A 35 6.01 -3.16 7.05
C GLN A 35 4.50 -3.15 7.28
N LEU A 36 3.73 -3.19 6.18
CA LEU A 36 2.28 -3.21 6.21
C LEU A 36 1.75 -4.62 6.38
N SER A 37 2.38 -5.58 5.72
CA SER A 37 2.05 -6.99 5.80
C SER A 37 3.30 -7.84 5.62
N GLU A 38 3.48 -8.83 6.50
CA GLU A 38 4.52 -9.83 6.35
C GLU A 38 4.12 -10.86 5.27
N GLU A 39 2.85 -11.24 5.25
CA GLU A 39 2.33 -12.22 4.29
C GLU A 39 2.46 -11.76 2.84
N TYR A 40 2.22 -10.47 2.59
CA TYR A 40 2.29 -9.87 1.25
C TYR A 40 3.60 -9.13 1.01
N GLU A 41 4.58 -9.23 1.94
CA GLU A 41 5.85 -8.49 1.87
C GLU A 41 5.66 -7.02 1.46
N SER A 42 4.63 -6.38 2.01
CA SER A 42 4.27 -5.01 1.62
C SER A 42 4.83 -3.98 2.59
N TRP A 43 5.29 -2.87 2.04
CA TRP A 43 5.99 -1.81 2.74
C TRP A 43 5.39 -0.45 2.41
N LEU A 44 5.26 0.41 3.41
CA LEU A 44 4.92 1.82 3.26
C LEU A 44 6.17 2.65 3.50
N THR A 45 6.50 3.50 2.55
CA THR A 45 7.53 4.52 2.69
C THR A 45 6.87 5.88 2.77
N ILE A 46 7.16 6.64 3.81
CA ILE A 46 6.68 8.01 4.00
C ILE A 46 7.88 8.93 3.82
N ARG A 47 7.75 9.91 2.94
CA ARG A 47 8.76 10.95 2.74
C ARG A 47 8.18 12.30 3.14
N PRO A 48 8.46 12.76 4.38
CA PRO A 48 8.01 14.08 4.79
C PRO A 48 8.71 15.16 3.94
N SER A 49 7.94 16.11 3.44
CA SER A 49 8.42 17.21 2.59
C SER A 49 8.34 18.58 3.25
N GLY A 50 7.55 18.72 4.33
CA GLY A 50 7.42 19.98 5.06
C GLY A 50 6.81 19.79 6.43
N VAL A 51 7.14 20.70 7.34
CA VAL A 51 6.59 20.75 8.69
C VAL A 51 5.93 22.10 8.90
N GLN A 52 4.69 22.10 9.35
CA GLN A 52 3.91 23.27 9.70
C GLN A 52 3.59 23.21 11.19
N MET A 53 3.47 24.37 11.83
CA MET A 53 3.12 24.45 13.25
C MET A 53 2.27 25.68 13.51
N THR A 54 1.24 25.54 14.34
CA THR A 54 0.50 26.70 14.86
C THR A 54 1.26 27.35 16.00
N PRO A 55 1.04 28.65 16.30
CA PRO A 55 1.60 29.27 17.49
C PRO A 55 1.25 28.49 18.76
N LEU A 56 2.17 28.48 19.71
CA LEU A 56 1.96 27.90 21.03
C LEU A 56 0.83 28.63 21.78
N LYS A 57 -0.12 27.90 22.31
CA LYS A 57 -1.24 28.44 23.12
C LYS A 57 -1.22 27.80 24.50
N ALA A 58 -1.29 28.65 25.54
CA ALA A 58 -1.50 28.18 26.91
C ALA A 58 -2.97 27.74 27.09
N GLN A 59 -3.19 26.51 27.51
CA GLN A 59 -4.52 25.96 27.75
C GLN A 59 -4.53 25.24 29.11
N LYS A 60 -5.13 25.87 30.11
CA LYS A 60 -5.08 25.38 31.50
C LYS A 60 -3.62 25.19 31.96
N ASN A 61 -3.22 23.96 32.26
CA ASN A 61 -1.87 23.62 32.73
C ASN A 61 -0.98 23.10 31.60
N ASN A 62 -1.39 23.23 30.33
CA ASN A 62 -0.68 22.70 29.18
C ASN A 62 -0.33 23.82 28.19
N ILE A 63 0.72 23.61 27.45
CA ILE A 63 1.03 24.35 26.22
C ILE A 63 0.64 23.47 25.04
N VAL A 64 -0.18 23.99 24.14
CA VAL A 64 -0.75 23.26 23.02
C VAL A 64 -0.34 23.92 21.71
N SER A 65 0.02 23.11 20.75
CA SER A 65 0.23 23.51 19.36
C SER A 65 -0.23 22.38 18.44
N THR A 66 -0.64 22.70 17.22
CA THR A 66 -0.93 21.73 16.19
C THR A 66 0.24 21.67 15.23
N ILE A 67 0.74 20.45 14.96
CA ILE A 67 1.80 20.21 14.01
C ILE A 67 1.21 19.52 12.79
N GLY A 68 1.46 20.06 11.61
CA GLY A 68 1.11 19.47 10.33
C GLY A 68 2.36 18.97 9.60
N LEU A 69 2.23 17.81 8.98
CA LEU A 69 3.26 17.24 8.13
C LEU A 69 2.74 17.12 6.70
N ASN A 70 3.48 17.67 5.74
CA ASN A 70 3.27 17.38 4.34
C ASN A 70 4.12 16.16 4.00
N VAL A 71 3.51 15.13 3.44
CA VAL A 71 4.18 13.85 3.16
C VAL A 71 3.84 13.36 1.77
N ILE A 72 4.77 12.61 1.19
CA ILE A 72 4.55 11.76 0.02
C ILE A 72 4.63 10.33 0.53
N SER A 73 3.62 9.53 0.24
CA SER A 73 3.59 8.12 0.63
C SER A 73 3.64 7.22 -0.60
N GLU A 74 4.43 6.16 -0.52
CA GLU A 74 4.56 5.13 -1.55
C GLU A 74 4.40 3.76 -0.90
N THR A 75 3.69 2.87 -1.54
CA THR A 75 3.59 1.47 -1.12
C THR A 75 4.31 0.60 -2.14
N SER A 76 5.17 -0.28 -1.67
CA SER A 76 5.86 -1.26 -2.50
C SER A 76 5.62 -2.67 -1.98
N VAL A 77 5.75 -3.64 -2.87
CA VAL A 77 5.57 -5.06 -2.57
C VAL A 77 6.85 -5.81 -2.94
N GLY A 78 7.25 -6.77 -2.12
CA GLY A 78 8.49 -7.53 -2.24
C GLY A 78 9.53 -7.08 -1.24
N LYS A 79 10.80 -7.02 -1.66
CA LYS A 79 11.92 -6.69 -0.76
C LYS A 79 11.73 -5.33 -0.10
N LYS A 80 12.11 -5.26 1.20
CA LYS A 80 12.13 -4.01 1.94
C LYS A 80 12.84 -2.91 1.14
N PRO A 81 12.19 -1.75 0.91
CA PRO A 81 12.83 -0.63 0.23
C PRO A 81 14.09 -0.19 0.96
N VAL A 82 15.15 0.05 0.21
CA VAL A 82 16.36 0.63 0.77
C VAL A 82 16.11 2.11 0.95
N THR A 83 16.06 2.55 2.20
CA THR A 83 16.00 3.99 2.48
C THR A 83 17.34 4.57 2.10
N SER A 84 17.38 5.37 1.04
CA SER A 84 18.57 6.17 0.72
C SER A 84 18.68 7.29 1.75
N LEU A 85 19.18 6.96 2.94
CA LEU A 85 19.52 7.94 3.99
C LEU A 85 20.59 8.94 3.53
N ASN A 86 21.13 8.76 2.32
CA ASN A 86 22.23 9.54 1.79
C ASN A 86 21.84 10.75 0.95
N THR A 87 20.55 11.01 0.74
CA THR A 87 20.14 12.21 0.01
C THR A 87 19.44 13.19 0.93
N ALA A 88 20.18 14.18 1.38
CA ALA A 88 19.73 15.51 1.85
C ALA A 88 18.67 15.61 2.97
N SER A 89 18.10 14.54 3.48
CA SER A 89 17.03 14.61 4.49
C SER A 89 17.48 14.28 5.92
N SER A 90 18.77 14.36 6.23
CA SER A 90 19.24 14.35 7.62
C SER A 90 18.92 15.66 8.37
N GLN A 91 18.35 16.63 7.68
CA GLN A 91 17.90 17.88 8.28
C GLN A 91 16.38 17.96 8.24
N VAL A 92 15.77 18.12 9.41
CA VAL A 92 14.35 18.49 9.50
C VAL A 92 14.17 19.78 8.71
N PRO A 93 13.22 19.85 7.76
CA PRO A 93 12.96 21.08 7.02
C PRO A 93 12.60 22.21 7.99
N ASN A 94 12.83 23.44 7.55
CA ASN A 94 12.46 24.60 8.33
C ASN A 94 10.97 24.54 8.69
N LEU A 95 10.69 24.75 9.98
CA LEU A 95 9.34 24.82 10.50
C LEU A 95 8.64 26.06 9.95
N THR A 96 7.52 25.88 9.31
CA THR A 96 6.67 26.98 8.82
C THR A 96 5.57 27.28 9.83
N LEU A 97 5.55 28.49 10.38
CA LEU A 97 4.46 28.94 11.25
C LEU A 97 3.23 29.26 10.40
N VAL A 98 2.10 28.63 10.74
CA VAL A 98 0.81 28.82 10.06
C VAL A 98 -0.26 29.20 11.09
N LYS A 99 -1.29 29.90 10.65
CA LYS A 99 -2.41 30.27 11.54
C LYS A 99 -3.21 29.07 12.01
N ASP A 100 -3.39 28.11 11.10
CA ASP A 100 -4.19 26.91 11.33
C ASP A 100 -3.63 25.76 10.49
N VAL A 101 -3.77 24.55 11.01
CA VAL A 101 -3.47 23.30 10.31
C VAL A 101 -4.80 22.59 10.10
N PRO A 102 -5.15 22.18 8.88
CA PRO A 102 -6.39 21.44 8.63
C PRO A 102 -6.49 20.23 9.54
N SER A 103 -7.66 20.05 10.15
CA SER A 103 -7.96 18.86 10.98
C SER A 103 -8.25 17.62 10.15
N THR A 104 -8.27 17.74 8.83
CA THR A 104 -8.47 16.63 7.90
C THR A 104 -7.15 15.99 7.56
N PHE A 105 -7.09 14.68 7.76
CA PHE A 105 -5.98 13.85 7.33
C PHE A 105 -6.35 13.17 6.02
N SER A 106 -5.52 13.33 5.00
CA SER A 106 -5.68 12.66 3.72
C SER A 106 -4.34 12.07 3.31
N VAL A 107 -4.30 10.77 3.06
CA VAL A 107 -3.14 10.07 2.52
C VAL A 107 -3.51 9.49 1.17
N GLU A 108 -2.84 9.95 0.13
CA GLU A 108 -2.85 9.29 -1.16
C GLU A 108 -1.66 8.33 -1.20
N THR A 109 -1.94 7.05 -1.43
CA THR A 109 -0.92 6.01 -1.49
C THR A 109 -0.94 5.38 -2.87
N VAL A 110 0.21 5.41 -3.54
CA VAL A 110 0.42 4.66 -4.78
C VAL A 110 1.06 3.33 -4.43
N ALA A 111 0.45 2.24 -4.88
CA ALA A 111 0.97 0.89 -4.66
C ALA A 111 1.56 0.35 -5.96
N ASP A 112 2.86 0.07 -5.95
CA ASP A 112 3.54 -0.59 -7.05
C ASP A 112 3.71 -2.08 -6.75
N ILE A 113 3.13 -2.91 -7.61
CA ILE A 113 3.24 -4.37 -7.54
C ILE A 113 3.93 -4.82 -8.81
N SER A 114 5.11 -5.45 -8.69
CA SER A 114 5.79 -6.02 -9.86
C SER A 114 4.98 -7.19 -10.44
N TYR A 115 5.01 -7.37 -11.77
CA TYR A 115 4.33 -8.49 -12.43
C TYR A 115 4.88 -9.84 -11.99
N SER A 116 6.15 -9.90 -11.62
CA SER A 116 6.75 -11.11 -11.04
C SER A 116 6.08 -11.48 -9.73
N TYR A 117 5.90 -10.51 -8.84
CA TYR A 117 5.24 -10.73 -7.55
C TYR A 117 3.74 -10.98 -7.72
N ALA A 118 3.08 -10.30 -8.66
CA ALA A 118 1.68 -10.59 -9.00
C ALA A 118 1.51 -12.04 -9.48
N SER A 119 2.48 -12.57 -10.25
CA SER A 119 2.52 -13.98 -10.66
C SER A 119 2.66 -14.92 -9.47
N GLU A 120 3.52 -14.59 -8.52
CA GLU A 120 3.72 -15.35 -7.28
C GLU A 120 2.44 -15.39 -6.43
N LEU A 121 1.80 -14.24 -6.22
CA LEU A 121 0.52 -14.15 -5.51
C LEU A 121 -0.60 -14.94 -6.21
N ALA A 122 -0.67 -14.84 -7.55
CA ALA A 122 -1.66 -15.58 -8.32
C ALA A 122 -1.42 -17.10 -8.20
N ASN A 123 -0.19 -17.57 -8.24
CA ASN A 123 0.12 -18.97 -8.04
C ASN A 123 -0.16 -19.41 -6.60
N LYS A 124 0.20 -18.64 -5.60
CA LYS A 124 -0.13 -18.91 -4.19
C LYS A 124 -1.64 -19.09 -3.98
N SER A 125 -2.44 -18.31 -4.70
CA SER A 125 -3.91 -18.32 -4.56
C SER A 125 -4.60 -19.41 -5.39
N PHE A 126 -4.07 -19.74 -6.57
CA PHE A 126 -4.81 -20.53 -7.55
C PHE A 126 -4.08 -21.77 -8.05
N GLN A 127 -2.77 -21.90 -7.86
CA GLN A 127 -2.02 -23.08 -8.32
C GLN A 127 -2.57 -24.35 -7.67
N PHE A 128 -2.71 -25.39 -8.47
CA PHE A 128 -3.29 -26.69 -8.14
C PHE A 128 -4.78 -26.66 -7.76
N GLN A 129 -5.45 -25.53 -7.89
CA GLN A 129 -6.89 -25.50 -7.75
C GLN A 129 -7.57 -26.18 -8.92
N LYS A 130 -8.54 -27.04 -8.58
CA LYS A 130 -9.44 -27.69 -9.54
C LYS A 130 -10.67 -26.80 -9.73
N ILE A 131 -10.95 -26.45 -10.97
CA ILE A 131 -12.13 -25.67 -11.35
C ILE A 131 -13.06 -26.59 -12.13
N ASP A 132 -14.27 -26.78 -11.57
CA ASP A 132 -15.29 -27.65 -12.15
C ASP A 132 -16.24 -26.86 -13.06
N PHE A 133 -16.57 -27.45 -14.21
CA PHE A 133 -17.48 -26.91 -15.21
C PHE A 133 -18.58 -27.92 -15.52
N LEU A 134 -19.67 -27.46 -16.13
CA LEU A 134 -20.79 -28.28 -16.57
C LEU A 134 -21.32 -29.19 -15.45
N ASN A 135 -21.50 -28.65 -14.24
CA ASN A 135 -21.95 -29.38 -13.04
C ASN A 135 -21.01 -30.57 -12.70
N GLY A 136 -19.71 -30.33 -12.74
CA GLY A 136 -18.68 -31.32 -12.38
C GLY A 136 -18.35 -32.35 -13.46
N LYS A 137 -18.98 -32.26 -14.66
CA LYS A 137 -18.70 -33.18 -15.78
C LYS A 137 -17.36 -32.90 -16.47
N LYS A 138 -16.84 -31.71 -16.29
CA LYS A 138 -15.57 -31.23 -16.83
C LYS A 138 -14.81 -30.47 -15.77
N SER A 139 -13.49 -30.59 -15.80
CA SER A 139 -12.64 -29.86 -14.87
C SER A 139 -11.31 -29.51 -15.49
N VAL A 140 -10.72 -28.44 -14.99
CA VAL A 140 -9.33 -28.07 -15.25
C VAL A 140 -8.60 -27.88 -13.93
N VAL A 141 -7.30 -28.05 -13.96
CA VAL A 141 -6.40 -27.73 -12.85
C VAL A 141 -5.47 -26.63 -13.31
N VAL A 142 -5.28 -25.63 -12.48
CA VAL A 142 -4.34 -24.54 -12.74
C VAL A 142 -2.94 -25.02 -12.36
N ASP A 143 -2.05 -25.18 -13.34
CA ASP A 143 -0.68 -25.62 -13.09
C ASP A 143 0.25 -24.44 -12.78
N GLU A 144 0.09 -23.32 -13.51
CA GLU A 144 0.94 -22.15 -13.38
C GLU A 144 0.22 -20.90 -13.92
N ILE A 145 0.46 -19.75 -13.30
CA ILE A 145 -0.01 -18.44 -13.77
C ILE A 145 1.19 -17.51 -13.88
N ILE A 146 1.35 -16.89 -15.04
CA ILE A 146 2.32 -15.82 -15.28
C ILE A 146 1.55 -14.56 -15.60
N VAL A 147 1.77 -13.52 -14.82
CA VAL A 147 1.16 -12.19 -14.99
C VAL A 147 2.10 -11.32 -15.81
N MET A 148 1.57 -10.70 -16.83
CA MET A 148 2.28 -9.79 -17.74
C MET A 148 1.39 -8.58 -18.05
N HIS A 149 1.89 -7.64 -18.82
CA HIS A 149 1.11 -6.52 -19.34
C HIS A 149 1.40 -6.24 -20.81
N GLU A 150 0.43 -5.66 -21.46
CA GLU A 150 0.59 -5.04 -22.77
C GLU A 150 -0.30 -3.79 -22.80
N ALA A 151 0.31 -2.63 -22.95
CA ALA A 151 -0.36 -1.32 -22.80
C ALA A 151 -1.10 -1.21 -21.45
N ASP A 152 -2.42 -1.00 -21.47
CA ASP A 152 -3.30 -0.88 -20.31
C ASP A 152 -3.99 -2.20 -19.90
N MET A 153 -3.62 -3.30 -20.56
CA MET A 153 -4.19 -4.63 -20.33
C MET A 153 -3.27 -5.46 -19.44
N MET A 154 -3.85 -6.17 -18.49
CA MET A 154 -3.18 -7.25 -17.77
C MET A 154 -3.40 -8.54 -18.51
N ILE A 155 -2.33 -9.31 -18.68
CA ILE A 155 -2.32 -10.58 -19.38
C ILE A 155 -1.94 -11.69 -18.39
N LEU A 156 -2.82 -12.66 -18.23
CA LEU A 156 -2.57 -13.86 -17.43
C LEU A 156 -2.33 -15.04 -18.37
N SER A 157 -1.09 -15.49 -18.46
CA SER A 157 -0.74 -16.73 -19.15
C SER A 157 -0.89 -17.90 -18.19
N THR A 158 -1.98 -18.65 -18.32
CA THR A 158 -2.36 -19.72 -17.37
C THR A 158 -2.21 -21.07 -18.02
N LYS A 159 -1.34 -21.90 -17.48
CA LYS A 159 -1.16 -23.29 -17.89
C LYS A 159 -2.16 -24.16 -17.18
N LEU A 160 -2.88 -24.97 -17.95
CA LEU A 160 -3.93 -25.83 -17.47
C LEU A 160 -3.64 -27.30 -17.80
N SER A 161 -4.10 -28.18 -16.90
CA SER A 161 -4.21 -29.62 -17.08
C SER A 161 -5.62 -30.10 -16.73
N GLY A 162 -5.86 -31.41 -16.87
CA GLY A 162 -7.18 -32.01 -16.68
C GLY A 162 -7.91 -32.27 -17.99
N ASP A 163 -9.20 -31.96 -18.09
CA ASP A 163 -10.00 -32.15 -19.30
C ASP A 163 -9.56 -31.29 -20.50
N VAL A 164 -8.89 -30.18 -20.20
CA VAL A 164 -8.18 -29.34 -21.17
C VAL A 164 -6.73 -29.22 -20.75
N LYS A 165 -5.83 -29.47 -21.69
CA LYS A 165 -4.40 -29.34 -21.46
C LYS A 165 -3.84 -28.32 -22.44
N GLY A 166 -3.21 -27.28 -21.92
CA GLY A 166 -2.63 -26.21 -22.72
C GLY A 166 -2.46 -24.92 -21.96
N THR A 167 -2.11 -23.86 -22.66
CA THR A 167 -1.99 -22.50 -22.10
C THR A 167 -3.16 -21.66 -22.56
N VAL A 168 -3.78 -21.03 -21.61
CA VAL A 168 -4.85 -20.07 -21.78
C VAL A 168 -4.28 -18.68 -21.55
N ILE A 169 -4.64 -17.75 -22.42
CA ILE A 169 -4.37 -16.34 -22.24
C ILE A 169 -5.68 -15.67 -21.84
N ILE A 170 -5.64 -14.99 -20.70
CA ILE A 170 -6.73 -14.18 -20.19
C ILE A 170 -6.23 -12.75 -20.23
N GLU A 171 -6.93 -11.89 -20.95
CA GLU A 171 -6.61 -10.48 -21.07
C GLU A 171 -7.74 -9.67 -20.44
N GLY A 172 -7.43 -8.62 -19.70
CA GLY A 172 -8.44 -7.76 -19.11
C GLY A 172 -7.85 -6.48 -18.55
N ARG A 173 -8.68 -5.49 -18.34
CA ARG A 173 -8.27 -4.24 -17.70
C ARG A 173 -8.35 -4.40 -16.18
N PRO A 174 -7.23 -4.18 -15.47
CA PRO A 174 -7.25 -4.23 -14.01
C PRO A 174 -8.05 -3.06 -13.44
N TYR A 175 -8.82 -3.32 -12.40
CA TYR A 175 -9.51 -2.29 -11.62
C TYR A 175 -9.65 -2.72 -10.17
N TYR A 176 -9.79 -1.74 -9.29
CA TYR A 176 -10.08 -2.01 -7.88
C TYR A 176 -11.59 -2.07 -7.65
N ASP A 177 -12.06 -3.23 -7.23
CA ASP A 177 -13.43 -3.45 -6.77
C ASP A 177 -13.50 -3.07 -5.28
N SER A 178 -14.01 -1.86 -5.00
CA SER A 178 -14.10 -1.34 -3.63
C SER A 178 -15.11 -2.08 -2.75
N LEU A 179 -16.12 -2.71 -3.34
CA LEU A 179 -17.12 -3.49 -2.60
C LEU A 179 -16.56 -4.84 -2.17
N ALA A 180 -15.90 -5.55 -3.09
CA ALA A 180 -15.26 -6.82 -2.81
C ALA A 180 -13.84 -6.67 -2.23
N GLN A 181 -13.32 -5.45 -2.17
CA GLN A 181 -11.95 -5.11 -1.70
C GLN A 181 -10.87 -5.96 -2.38
N ARG A 182 -10.94 -6.07 -3.71
CA ARG A 182 -10.03 -6.88 -4.51
C ARG A 182 -9.58 -6.16 -5.78
N LEU A 183 -8.42 -6.55 -6.28
CA LEU A 183 -7.98 -6.21 -7.62
C LEU A 183 -8.59 -7.24 -8.58
N ALA A 184 -9.44 -6.79 -9.48
CA ALA A 184 -10.17 -7.62 -10.44
C ALA A 184 -9.88 -7.19 -11.87
N LEU A 185 -10.36 -7.97 -12.83
CA LEU A 185 -10.29 -7.66 -14.26
C LEU A 185 -11.68 -7.36 -14.80
N LYS A 186 -11.77 -6.45 -15.74
CA LYS A 186 -12.96 -6.18 -16.55
C LYS A 186 -12.62 -6.23 -18.04
N ASP A 187 -13.65 -6.29 -18.88
CA ASP A 187 -13.48 -6.45 -20.33
C ASP A 187 -12.64 -7.68 -20.67
N VAL A 188 -12.91 -8.80 -19.98
CA VAL A 188 -12.09 -9.99 -20.05
C VAL A 188 -12.24 -10.68 -21.39
N VAL A 189 -11.12 -10.97 -22.02
CA VAL A 189 -11.01 -11.78 -23.24
C VAL A 189 -10.22 -13.03 -22.93
N PHE A 190 -10.72 -14.15 -23.41
CA PHE A 190 -10.15 -15.47 -23.17
C PHE A 190 -9.70 -16.13 -24.47
N GLN A 191 -8.45 -16.56 -24.55
CA GLN A 191 -7.88 -17.22 -25.71
C GLN A 191 -7.14 -18.50 -25.31
N LEU A 192 -7.41 -19.60 -25.99
CA LEU A 192 -6.69 -20.85 -25.79
C LEU A 192 -5.54 -20.96 -26.78
N LYS A 193 -4.30 -20.96 -26.27
CA LYS A 193 -3.08 -21.27 -27.07
C LYS A 193 -2.71 -22.73 -26.88
N THR A 194 -3.12 -23.58 -27.78
CA THR A 194 -2.72 -25.00 -27.80
C THR A 194 -2.15 -25.36 -29.17
N LYS A 195 -1.05 -26.10 -29.17
CA LYS A 195 -0.43 -26.58 -30.40
C LYS A 195 -1.17 -27.79 -30.99
N ASN A 196 -2.08 -28.42 -30.25
CA ASN A 196 -2.80 -29.61 -30.64
C ASN A 196 -4.26 -29.26 -30.94
N LEU A 197 -4.69 -29.56 -32.15
CA LEU A 197 -5.97 -29.28 -32.81
C LEU A 197 -7.21 -29.93 -32.17
N PHE A 198 -7.28 -30.11 -30.85
CA PHE A 198 -8.50 -30.57 -30.15
C PHE A 198 -9.40 -29.42 -29.72
N GLN A 199 -9.50 -28.34 -30.52
CA GLN A 199 -10.40 -27.19 -30.24
C GLN A 199 -11.87 -27.61 -30.08
N LYS A 200 -12.31 -28.71 -30.72
CA LYS A 200 -13.67 -29.23 -30.60
C LYS A 200 -13.99 -29.75 -29.18
N SER A 201 -13.00 -30.28 -28.49
CA SER A 201 -13.19 -30.80 -27.12
C SER A 201 -13.13 -29.70 -26.04
N ALA A 202 -12.66 -28.51 -26.39
CA ALA A 202 -12.55 -27.36 -25.47
C ALA A 202 -13.61 -26.27 -25.71
N SER A 203 -14.53 -26.47 -26.66
CA SER A 203 -15.56 -25.47 -27.01
C SER A 203 -16.43 -25.03 -25.84
N TRP A 204 -16.57 -25.88 -24.81
CA TRP A 204 -17.29 -25.57 -23.59
C TRP A 204 -16.62 -24.49 -22.73
N LEU A 205 -15.31 -24.27 -22.90
CA LEU A 205 -14.57 -23.18 -22.26
C LEU A 205 -14.93 -21.80 -22.83
N PHE A 206 -15.39 -21.75 -24.09
CA PHE A 206 -15.63 -20.50 -24.83
C PHE A 206 -17.09 -20.01 -24.77
N ASN A 207 -17.90 -20.52 -23.86
CA ASN A 207 -19.34 -20.16 -23.79
C ASN A 207 -19.62 -18.85 -23.05
N GLY A 208 -18.65 -17.93 -22.92
CA GLY A 208 -18.80 -16.63 -22.24
C GLY A 208 -18.98 -16.71 -20.73
N LYS A 209 -19.08 -17.93 -20.18
CA LYS A 209 -19.23 -18.13 -18.72
C LYS A 209 -17.93 -17.95 -17.97
N ILE A 210 -16.80 -18.19 -18.60
CA ILE A 210 -15.48 -18.06 -17.98
C ILE A 210 -15.14 -16.61 -17.80
N GLU A 211 -15.36 -15.78 -18.83
CA GLU A 211 -15.14 -14.33 -18.76
C GLU A 211 -15.98 -13.74 -17.61
N THR A 212 -17.26 -14.06 -17.57
CA THR A 212 -18.17 -13.62 -16.51
C THR A 212 -17.72 -14.11 -15.13
N MET A 213 -17.24 -15.35 -15.03
CA MET A 213 -16.75 -15.93 -13.77
C MET A 213 -15.47 -15.22 -13.33
N ILE A 214 -14.53 -14.98 -14.24
CA ILE A 214 -13.28 -14.27 -13.93
C ILE A 214 -13.59 -12.84 -13.46
N GLU A 215 -14.48 -12.13 -14.15
CA GLU A 215 -14.87 -10.77 -13.76
C GLU A 215 -15.56 -10.70 -12.40
N LYS A 216 -16.45 -11.64 -12.10
CA LYS A 216 -17.28 -11.61 -10.90
C LYS A 216 -16.70 -12.31 -9.69
N ASP A 217 -16.06 -13.46 -9.90
CA ASP A 217 -15.72 -14.36 -8.81
C ASP A 217 -14.23 -14.37 -8.47
N TYR A 218 -13.38 -13.94 -9.41
CA TYR A 218 -11.94 -13.99 -9.24
C TYR A 218 -11.31 -12.59 -9.09
N GLY A 219 -10.28 -12.53 -8.28
CA GLY A 219 -9.49 -11.32 -8.04
C GLY A 219 -8.51 -11.52 -6.88
N ILE A 220 -7.52 -10.67 -6.81
CA ILE A 220 -6.54 -10.70 -5.72
C ILE A 220 -7.12 -9.91 -4.56
N PRO A 221 -7.36 -10.53 -3.38
CA PRO A 221 -7.89 -9.82 -2.21
C PRO A 221 -6.84 -8.84 -1.69
N VAL A 222 -7.17 -7.56 -1.66
CA VAL A 222 -6.28 -6.49 -1.17
C VAL A 222 -6.86 -5.75 0.04
N GLY A 223 -8.06 -6.13 0.48
CA GLY A 223 -8.76 -5.47 1.60
C GLY A 223 -7.99 -5.51 2.91
N ASP A 224 -7.41 -6.64 3.24
CA ASP A 224 -6.63 -6.79 4.47
C ASP A 224 -5.32 -5.99 4.41
N MET A 225 -4.71 -5.86 3.24
CA MET A 225 -3.54 -4.99 3.03
C MET A 225 -3.89 -3.53 3.31
N ILE A 226 -5.03 -3.06 2.81
CA ILE A 226 -5.51 -1.69 3.04
C ILE A 226 -5.82 -1.45 4.52
N LYS A 227 -6.48 -2.41 5.19
CA LYS A 227 -6.75 -2.34 6.64
C LYS A 227 -5.48 -2.28 7.46
N LEU A 228 -4.52 -3.16 7.16
CA LEU A 228 -3.23 -3.19 7.85
C LEU A 228 -2.46 -1.90 7.66
N ALA A 229 -2.44 -1.35 6.43
CA ALA A 229 -1.83 -0.06 6.14
C ALA A 229 -2.43 1.05 7.01
N ASN A 230 -3.76 1.16 7.06
CA ASN A 230 -4.45 2.15 7.86
C ASN A 230 -4.18 1.97 9.36
N THR A 231 -4.23 0.74 9.87
CA THR A 231 -3.98 0.45 11.29
C THR A 231 -2.55 0.78 11.69
N SER A 232 -1.57 0.43 10.85
CA SER A 232 -0.15 0.70 11.10
C SER A 232 0.14 2.20 11.08
N LEU A 233 -0.44 2.93 10.14
CA LEU A 233 -0.36 4.40 10.11
C LEU A 233 -0.92 5.03 11.38
N LEU A 234 -2.14 4.69 11.75
CA LEU A 234 -2.79 5.21 12.96
C LEU A 234 -2.02 4.86 14.23
N SER A 235 -1.50 3.65 14.34
CA SER A 235 -0.70 3.24 15.51
C SER A 235 0.60 4.04 15.61
N THR A 236 1.23 4.36 14.50
CA THR A 236 2.46 5.16 14.46
C THR A 236 2.18 6.63 14.82
N LEU A 237 1.04 7.18 14.37
CA LEU A 237 0.65 8.55 14.64
C LEU A 237 0.13 8.75 16.07
N ASN A 238 -0.38 7.71 16.72
CA ASN A 238 -0.94 7.77 18.08
C ASN A 238 0.06 7.32 19.16
N GLN A 239 1.35 7.51 18.95
CA GLN A 239 2.36 7.17 19.95
C GLN A 239 2.63 8.34 20.91
N SER A 240 3.03 7.99 22.12
CA SER A 240 3.60 8.95 23.08
C SER A 240 5.12 8.81 23.04
N PRO A 241 5.82 9.58 22.19
CA PRO A 241 7.26 9.40 22.00
C PRO A 241 8.07 9.70 23.25
N TYR A 242 7.49 10.46 24.19
CA TYR A 242 8.14 10.89 25.43
C TYR A 242 7.15 11.07 26.58
N PRO A 243 7.62 10.98 27.84
CA PRO A 243 6.80 11.36 28.99
C PRO A 243 6.29 12.78 28.87
N GLY A 244 4.97 12.96 28.92
CA GLY A 244 4.30 14.25 28.83
C GLY A 244 3.97 14.73 27.41
N VAL A 245 4.39 14.03 26.36
CA VAL A 245 4.01 14.31 24.96
C VAL A 245 3.00 13.28 24.49
N ILE A 246 1.80 13.73 24.15
CA ILE A 246 0.74 12.89 23.58
C ILE A 246 0.52 13.33 22.15
N MET A 247 0.75 12.43 21.19
CA MET A 247 0.38 12.61 19.80
C MET A 247 -0.99 11.96 19.55
N LYS A 248 -1.86 12.68 18.87
CA LYS A 248 -3.16 12.17 18.41
C LYS A 248 -3.28 12.49 16.93
N GLY A 249 -3.40 11.48 16.09
CA GLY A 249 -3.73 11.57 14.68
C GLY A 249 -5.21 11.41 14.40
#